data_68df27a975efa341a78a733cbb532a81
#
_entry.id   68df27a975efa341a78a733cbb532a81
#
_cell.length_a   1.000
_cell.length_b   1.000
_cell.length_c   1.000
_cell.angle_alpha   90.00
_cell.angle_beta   90.00
_cell.angle_gamma   90.00
#
_symmetry.space_group_name_H-M   'P 1'
#
loop_
_entity.id
_entity.type
_entity.pdbx_description
1 polymer ?
#
loop_
_entity_poly.entity_id
_entity_poly.type
_entity_poly.pdbx_seq_one_letter_code
_entity_poly.pdbx_strand_id
1 'polypeptide(L)'
;MKSQKTLIKMFSTAAVAAMSVSSLFAQTNLGADCGCPPVASRPTVLLTTLAGAEGQLLAKNTILTCDKTWILDDKIYVDSLKSLTIQPGTVIKGRKAATGNANALIVQRDAKIFASGTPTCPIVFTAEADNLDGTFPTASTGQWGGVVILGKSFVNLTVAKNTTSGSTTRYCAGIDGTGFIEGFSAANRRNVYGGGANVDEDDNSGILKYVSIRHAGDVLPVIPGTPADGSNELNGLSLGAVGRGTTIEHVEIISAADDNIEFFGGTVNVKYITTMFGADDMFDFDLGYKGKAQFYFGVKTATNDTTTTISSDNGIEADADDDKAAPVHALRSHPIFYNCTFVGNNRYNGNADNSGPAGLQAKELTEGEFYNNIFANFRTGVNFATARDNATNLGDGYDNWTSADNAYNTGTGVAVKGSLIIKNNTFFGNRYPITKGAMTTGKWSAIVTNPADGVKLSLGSADDMTQFTNDGNLVPTTIAGFNTVWAMNSTTNAVSTVLDVIPSSNLASTITAPADGFFTPAAYRGAFDATKPSWLSGWAYATVLKTSAGLQSNPTDINQDGMTDMKDFNQLLTRFNKANN
;
A
#
# COMPACT_ATOMS: atom_id res chain seq x y z
N MET A 1 -4.24 -58.14 -7.89
CA MET A 1 -4.20 -56.95 -8.76
C MET A 1 -5.48 -56.11 -8.75
N LYS A 2 -6.68 -56.64 -8.46
CA LYS A 2 -7.93 -55.86 -8.34
C LYS A 2 -8.03 -55.04 -7.04
N SER A 3 -7.42 -55.46 -5.96
CA SER A 3 -7.47 -54.78 -4.66
C SER A 3 -6.66 -53.49 -4.58
N GLN A 4 -5.52 -53.39 -5.26
CA GLN A 4 -4.68 -52.19 -5.26
C GLN A 4 -5.29 -51.02 -6.08
N LYS A 5 -6.05 -51.31 -7.15
CA LYS A 5 -6.69 -50.22 -7.94
C LYS A 5 -7.86 -49.57 -7.20
N THR A 6 -8.55 -50.32 -6.34
CA THR A 6 -9.67 -49.78 -5.52
C THR A 6 -9.14 -48.94 -4.37
N LEU A 7 -8.02 -49.32 -3.78
CA LEU A 7 -7.39 -48.53 -2.70
C LEU A 7 -6.88 -47.17 -3.20
N ILE A 8 -6.24 -47.13 -4.38
CA ILE A 8 -5.75 -45.87 -4.99
C ILE A 8 -6.91 -44.92 -5.34
N LYS A 9 -8.06 -45.43 -5.78
CA LYS A 9 -9.24 -44.61 -6.04
C LYS A 9 -9.91 -44.07 -4.76
N MET A 10 -9.89 -44.79 -3.68
CA MET A 10 -10.40 -44.29 -2.39
C MET A 10 -9.48 -43.22 -1.78
N PHE A 11 -8.15 -43.38 -1.92
CA PHE A 11 -7.20 -42.35 -1.46
C PHE A 11 -7.29 -41.06 -2.26
N SER A 12 -7.52 -41.13 -3.59
CA SER A 12 -7.66 -39.92 -4.40
C SER A 12 -8.94 -39.13 -4.08
N THR A 13 -10.06 -39.80 -3.75
CA THR A 13 -11.32 -39.13 -3.40
C THR A 13 -11.31 -38.58 -1.96
N ALA A 14 -10.68 -39.27 -1.01
CA ALA A 14 -10.54 -38.78 0.35
C ALA A 14 -9.55 -37.61 0.47
N ALA A 15 -8.45 -37.65 -0.31
CA ALA A 15 -7.49 -36.55 -0.37
C ALA A 15 -8.08 -35.26 -0.96
N VAL A 16 -8.90 -35.35 -2.02
CA VAL A 16 -9.59 -34.20 -2.63
C VAL A 16 -10.66 -33.61 -1.69
N ALA A 17 -11.38 -34.44 -0.92
CA ALA A 17 -12.36 -33.95 0.05
C ALA A 17 -11.70 -33.29 1.29
N ALA A 18 -10.50 -33.75 1.70
CA ALA A 18 -9.75 -33.15 2.81
C ALA A 18 -9.08 -31.82 2.39
N MET A 19 -8.68 -31.67 1.11
CA MET A 19 -8.03 -30.46 0.61
C MET A 19 -9.00 -29.27 0.46
N SER A 20 -10.28 -29.50 0.25
CA SER A 20 -11.28 -28.42 0.17
C SER A 20 -11.64 -27.81 1.53
N VAL A 21 -11.30 -28.48 2.63
CA VAL A 21 -11.57 -28.02 4.00
C VAL A 21 -10.34 -27.32 4.61
N SER A 22 -9.12 -27.66 4.15
CA SER A 22 -7.89 -27.13 4.75
C SER A 22 -7.62 -25.66 4.46
N SER A 23 -8.19 -25.08 3.40
CA SER A 23 -7.99 -23.66 3.09
C SER A 23 -8.80 -22.71 4.00
N LEU A 24 -9.90 -23.17 4.60
CA LEU A 24 -10.64 -22.40 5.61
C LEU A 24 -9.96 -22.40 6.98
N PHE A 25 -9.09 -23.38 7.26
CA PHE A 25 -8.46 -23.54 8.58
C PHE A 25 -7.06 -22.88 8.67
N ALA A 26 -6.51 -22.40 7.57
CA ALA A 26 -5.13 -21.89 7.56
C ALA A 26 -4.91 -20.68 8.49
N GLN A 27 -5.94 -19.85 8.70
CA GLN A 27 -5.82 -18.67 9.56
C GLN A 27 -6.07 -18.96 11.05
N THR A 28 -6.86 -19.94 11.39
CA THR A 28 -7.08 -20.33 12.79
C THR A 28 -5.84 -20.97 13.42
N ASN A 29 -4.90 -21.44 12.60
CA ASN A 29 -3.63 -22.03 13.00
C ASN A 29 -2.41 -21.10 12.75
N LEU A 30 -2.63 -19.79 12.67
CA LEU A 30 -1.55 -18.82 12.50
C LEU A 30 -0.42 -19.06 13.50
N GLY A 31 0.79 -19.20 12.98
CA GLY A 31 1.99 -19.39 13.78
C GLY A 31 2.22 -20.82 14.28
N ALA A 32 1.43 -21.82 13.88
CA ALA A 32 1.64 -23.21 14.30
C ALA A 32 3.05 -23.73 13.98
N ASP A 33 3.59 -23.37 12.83
CA ASP A 33 4.95 -23.77 12.42
C ASP A 33 6.06 -23.14 13.29
N CYS A 34 5.73 -22.07 14.03
CA CYS A 34 6.59 -21.41 15.00
C CYS A 34 6.31 -21.81 16.45
N GLY A 35 5.49 -22.82 16.65
CA GLY A 35 5.13 -23.32 17.99
C GLY A 35 4.09 -22.47 18.71
N CYS A 36 3.41 -21.57 18.03
CA CYS A 36 2.34 -20.79 18.63
C CYS A 36 1.08 -21.68 18.82
N PRO A 37 0.35 -21.54 19.93
CA PRO A 37 -0.90 -22.26 20.11
C PRO A 37 -1.98 -21.75 19.12
N PRO A 38 -3.04 -22.53 18.84
CA PRO A 38 -4.16 -22.08 18.03
C PRO A 38 -4.73 -20.75 18.55
N VAL A 39 -5.06 -19.82 17.64
CA VAL A 39 -5.48 -18.44 18.01
C VAL A 39 -6.63 -18.44 19.01
N ALA A 40 -7.62 -19.33 18.83
CA ALA A 40 -8.78 -19.44 19.72
C ALA A 40 -8.44 -19.86 21.16
N SER A 41 -7.26 -20.46 21.38
CA SER A 41 -6.82 -20.89 22.72
C SER A 41 -5.88 -19.89 23.40
N ARG A 42 -5.47 -18.81 22.72
CA ARG A 42 -4.56 -17.82 23.27
C ARG A 42 -5.29 -16.91 24.26
N PRO A 43 -4.73 -16.68 25.45
CA PRO A 43 -5.31 -15.71 26.37
C PRO A 43 -5.21 -14.29 25.77
N THR A 44 -6.26 -13.52 25.99
CA THR A 44 -6.33 -12.11 25.56
C THR A 44 -5.66 -11.21 26.59
N VAL A 45 -4.78 -10.29 26.13
CA VAL A 45 -4.07 -9.33 26.97
C VAL A 45 -4.18 -7.94 26.37
N LEU A 46 -4.57 -6.95 27.17
CA LEU A 46 -4.64 -5.56 26.76
C LEU A 46 -3.23 -4.92 26.73
N LEU A 47 -2.91 -4.19 25.67
CA LEU A 47 -1.60 -3.52 25.56
C LEU A 47 -1.43 -2.41 26.60
N THR A 48 -2.50 -1.76 27.04
CA THR A 48 -2.46 -0.79 28.14
C THR A 48 -1.93 -1.39 29.44
N THR A 49 -2.04 -2.72 29.65
CA THR A 49 -1.47 -3.38 30.84
C THR A 49 0.06 -3.42 30.84
N LEU A 50 0.69 -3.26 29.67
CA LEU A 50 2.15 -3.18 29.53
C LEU A 50 2.65 -1.73 29.59
N ALA A 51 1.76 -0.77 29.41
CA ALA A 51 2.08 0.65 29.47
C ALA A 51 2.39 1.06 30.90
N GLY A 52 3.24 2.08 31.05
CA GLY A 52 3.59 2.64 32.36
C GLY A 52 2.44 3.41 33.02
N ALA A 53 2.75 4.15 34.06
CA ALA A 53 1.76 4.94 34.82
C ALA A 53 0.98 5.95 33.96
N GLU A 54 1.47 6.30 32.78
CA GLU A 54 0.79 7.17 31.81
C GLU A 54 -0.27 6.43 30.95
N GLY A 55 -0.42 5.11 31.14
CA GLY A 55 -1.48 4.29 30.50
C GLY A 55 -1.31 3.99 29.00
N GLN A 56 -0.48 4.77 28.30
CA GLN A 56 -0.31 4.68 26.84
C GLN A 56 1.15 4.47 26.39
N LEU A 57 2.13 4.54 27.30
CA LEU A 57 3.54 4.58 26.97
C LEU A 57 4.25 3.28 27.30
N LEU A 58 4.78 2.58 26.30
CA LEU A 58 5.71 1.46 26.48
C LEU A 58 7.12 2.01 26.80
N ALA A 59 7.33 2.35 28.08
CA ALA A 59 8.56 2.96 28.57
C ALA A 59 9.73 1.99 28.75
N LYS A 60 9.59 0.74 28.29
CA LYS A 60 10.60 -0.33 28.34
C LYS A 60 10.62 -1.07 27.02
N ASN A 61 11.77 -1.73 26.72
CA ASN A 61 11.79 -2.70 25.65
C ASN A 61 10.75 -3.80 25.92
N THR A 62 9.82 -3.95 25.00
CA THR A 62 8.63 -4.79 25.17
C THR A 62 8.62 -5.88 24.13
N ILE A 63 8.20 -7.08 24.52
CA ILE A 63 8.06 -8.22 23.61
C ILE A 63 6.61 -8.70 23.62
N LEU A 64 5.98 -8.76 22.43
CA LEU A 64 4.70 -9.41 22.22
C LEU A 64 4.95 -10.85 21.74
N THR A 65 4.50 -11.80 22.52
CA THR A 65 4.68 -13.24 22.26
C THR A 65 3.48 -13.82 21.54
N CYS A 66 3.66 -14.85 20.73
CA CYS A 66 2.61 -15.45 19.93
C CYS A 66 1.69 -16.42 20.70
N ASP A 67 1.97 -16.68 21.96
CA ASP A 67 1.12 -17.47 22.87
C ASP A 67 -0.09 -16.69 23.39
N LYS A 68 -0.22 -15.44 23.02
CA LYS A 68 -1.30 -14.51 23.41
C LYS A 68 -1.91 -13.84 22.19
N THR A 69 -3.18 -13.41 22.34
CA THR A 69 -3.81 -12.42 21.46
C THR A 69 -3.76 -11.08 22.18
N TRP A 70 -3.08 -10.12 21.56
CA TRP A 70 -2.87 -8.79 22.10
C TRP A 70 -3.98 -7.85 21.63
N ILE A 71 -4.56 -7.08 22.52
CA ILE A 71 -5.57 -6.07 22.17
C ILE A 71 -4.96 -4.69 22.26
N LEU A 72 -4.94 -3.99 21.14
CA LEU A 72 -4.61 -2.58 21.07
C LEU A 72 -5.86 -1.77 21.45
N ASP A 73 -5.96 -1.45 22.72
CA ASP A 73 -7.16 -0.91 23.37
C ASP A 73 -7.09 0.60 23.63
N ASP A 74 -6.00 1.24 23.23
CA ASP A 74 -5.79 2.71 23.28
C ASP A 74 -4.71 3.12 22.25
N LYS A 75 -4.35 4.40 22.19
CA LYS A 75 -3.12 4.85 21.53
C LYS A 75 -1.91 4.36 22.33
N ILE A 76 -1.14 3.47 21.74
CA ILE A 76 0.04 2.88 22.38
C ILE A 76 1.31 3.41 21.72
N TYR A 77 2.11 4.13 22.50
CA TYR A 77 3.38 4.70 22.06
C TYR A 77 4.56 3.82 22.46
N VAL A 78 5.38 3.43 21.51
CA VAL A 78 6.72 2.91 21.80
C VAL A 78 7.61 4.10 22.10
N ASP A 79 8.09 4.21 23.33
CA ASP A 79 8.84 5.36 23.80
C ASP A 79 10.19 5.50 23.09
N SER A 80 10.63 6.74 22.94
CA SER A 80 11.94 7.07 22.36
C SER A 80 13.06 6.24 23.02
N LEU A 81 14.01 5.75 22.23
CA LEU A 81 15.10 4.86 22.64
C LEU A 81 14.66 3.49 23.20
N LYS A 82 13.40 3.12 23.00
CA LYS A 82 12.86 1.79 23.34
C LYS A 82 12.54 0.99 22.08
N SER A 83 12.28 -0.28 22.30
CA SER A 83 11.89 -1.18 21.21
C SER A 83 10.65 -1.99 21.57
N LEU A 84 9.83 -2.22 20.54
CA LEU A 84 8.75 -3.20 20.53
C LEU A 84 9.16 -4.36 19.62
N THR A 85 9.34 -5.54 20.19
CA THR A 85 9.60 -6.77 19.43
C THR A 85 8.33 -7.60 19.36
N ILE A 86 7.95 -8.02 18.17
CA ILE A 86 6.77 -8.85 17.92
C ILE A 86 7.22 -10.17 17.34
N GLN A 87 6.95 -11.27 18.04
CA GLN A 87 7.35 -12.59 17.60
C GLN A 87 6.58 -13.05 16.34
N PRO A 88 7.19 -13.88 15.48
CA PRO A 88 6.49 -14.51 14.36
C PRO A 88 5.20 -15.22 14.82
N GLY A 89 4.14 -15.12 14.03
CA GLY A 89 2.83 -15.72 14.33
C GLY A 89 1.99 -14.99 15.39
N THR A 90 2.45 -13.84 15.89
CA THR A 90 1.69 -13.03 16.85
C THR A 90 0.46 -12.39 16.18
N VAL A 91 -0.64 -12.32 16.94
CA VAL A 91 -1.87 -11.64 16.56
C VAL A 91 -2.09 -10.45 17.48
N ILE A 92 -2.25 -9.28 16.88
CA ILE A 92 -2.61 -8.03 17.54
C ILE A 92 -3.97 -7.59 16.98
N LYS A 93 -4.94 -7.35 17.85
CA LYS A 93 -6.29 -6.94 17.45
C LYS A 93 -6.54 -5.51 17.92
N GLY A 94 -6.81 -4.62 16.97
CA GLY A 94 -7.19 -3.24 17.25
C GLY A 94 -8.65 -3.16 17.68
N ARG A 95 -8.89 -2.55 18.83
CA ARG A 95 -10.23 -2.23 19.33
C ARG A 95 -10.72 -0.95 18.69
N LYS A 96 -11.94 -0.95 18.20
CA LYS A 96 -12.55 0.30 17.72
C LYS A 96 -12.71 1.26 18.89
N ALA A 97 -12.16 2.45 18.74
CA ALA A 97 -12.26 3.48 19.75
C ALA A 97 -13.68 4.07 19.82
N ALA A 98 -14.02 4.70 20.95
CA ALA A 98 -15.20 5.53 21.02
C ALA A 98 -15.06 6.73 20.07
N THR A 99 -16.20 7.26 19.62
CA THR A 99 -16.26 8.39 18.68
C THR A 99 -15.29 9.50 19.09
N GLY A 100 -14.43 9.90 18.19
CA GLY A 100 -13.49 11.01 18.38
C GLY A 100 -12.09 10.61 18.83
N ASN A 101 -11.79 9.33 18.87
CA ASN A 101 -10.47 8.83 19.19
C ASN A 101 -10.15 7.63 18.32
N ALA A 102 -8.89 7.39 18.02
CA ALA A 102 -8.43 6.20 17.31
C ALA A 102 -7.41 5.44 18.16
N ASN A 103 -7.60 4.15 18.31
CA ASN A 103 -6.62 3.28 18.94
C ASN A 103 -5.56 2.91 17.90
N ALA A 104 -4.33 3.33 18.10
CA ALA A 104 -3.24 3.15 17.13
C ALA A 104 -1.94 2.73 17.82
N LEU A 105 -1.07 2.05 17.07
CA LEU A 105 0.29 1.77 17.52
C LEU A 105 1.23 2.83 16.94
N ILE A 106 1.87 3.63 17.79
CA ILE A 106 2.76 4.70 17.39
C ILE A 106 4.20 4.40 17.83
N VAL A 107 5.09 4.27 16.85
CA VAL A 107 6.53 4.14 17.08
C VAL A 107 7.14 5.54 16.99
N GLN A 108 7.55 6.10 18.12
CA GLN A 108 8.10 7.46 18.18
C GLN A 108 9.46 7.56 17.49
N ARG A 109 9.89 8.79 17.22
CA ARG A 109 11.28 9.05 16.78
C ARG A 109 12.27 8.42 17.77
N ASP A 110 13.33 7.84 17.26
CA ASP A 110 14.35 7.09 18.01
C ASP A 110 13.87 5.78 18.65
N ALA A 111 12.59 5.46 18.57
CA ALA A 111 12.09 4.14 18.95
C ALA A 111 12.25 3.14 17.79
N LYS A 112 12.08 1.86 18.08
CA LYS A 112 12.16 0.79 17.07
C LYS A 112 11.04 -0.21 17.20
N ILE A 113 10.54 -0.67 16.06
CA ILE A 113 9.67 -1.85 15.97
C ILE A 113 10.43 -2.98 15.28
N PHE A 114 10.42 -4.17 15.86
CA PHE A 114 10.95 -5.38 15.27
C PHE A 114 9.82 -6.39 15.09
N ALA A 115 9.08 -6.26 14.00
CA ALA A 115 8.01 -7.15 13.60
C ALA A 115 8.50 -8.00 12.41
N SER A 116 9.27 -9.03 12.71
CA SER A 116 9.87 -9.92 11.72
C SER A 116 9.19 -11.28 11.73
N GLY A 117 8.07 -11.39 11.03
CA GLY A 117 7.40 -12.65 10.74
C GLY A 117 8.15 -13.52 9.76
N THR A 118 7.55 -14.63 9.36
CA THR A 118 8.05 -15.54 8.31
C THR A 118 6.91 -15.90 7.35
N PRO A 119 7.19 -16.48 6.18
CA PRO A 119 6.13 -16.90 5.26
C PRO A 119 5.11 -17.86 5.89
N THR A 120 5.52 -18.70 6.85
CA THR A 120 4.63 -19.65 7.53
C THR A 120 4.10 -19.13 8.86
N CYS A 121 4.65 -18.05 9.37
CA CYS A 121 4.25 -17.42 10.63
C CYS A 121 4.18 -15.88 10.47
N PRO A 122 3.29 -15.35 9.65
CA PRO A 122 3.15 -13.90 9.52
C PRO A 122 2.65 -13.30 10.85
N ILE A 123 3.00 -12.04 11.06
CA ILE A 123 2.45 -11.23 12.14
C ILE A 123 1.18 -10.56 11.62
N VAL A 124 0.09 -10.63 12.38
CA VAL A 124 -1.20 -10.11 11.94
C VAL A 124 -1.70 -9.04 12.91
N PHE A 125 -1.92 -7.85 12.37
CA PHE A 125 -2.71 -6.79 12.98
C PHE A 125 -4.08 -6.78 12.29
N THR A 126 -5.17 -6.82 13.06
CA THR A 126 -6.53 -6.84 12.52
C THR A 126 -7.53 -6.23 13.48
N ALA A 127 -8.81 -6.14 13.09
CA ALA A 127 -9.89 -5.69 13.97
C ALA A 127 -10.11 -6.66 15.16
N GLU A 128 -10.50 -6.13 16.33
CA GLU A 128 -10.88 -6.98 17.48
C GLU A 128 -12.00 -7.97 17.12
N ALA A 129 -12.92 -7.55 16.26
CA ALA A 129 -14.05 -8.36 15.82
C ALA A 129 -13.71 -9.41 14.75
N ASP A 130 -12.53 -9.37 14.13
CA ASP A 130 -12.10 -10.34 13.12
C ASP A 130 -11.75 -11.68 13.77
N ASN A 131 -12.48 -12.73 13.43
CA ASN A 131 -12.24 -14.10 13.92
C ASN A 131 -11.07 -14.81 13.20
N LEU A 132 -10.46 -14.17 12.21
CA LEU A 132 -9.37 -14.73 11.39
C LEU A 132 -9.76 -15.99 10.61
N ASP A 133 -11.04 -16.17 10.34
CA ASP A 133 -11.60 -17.28 9.57
C ASP A 133 -11.89 -16.91 8.09
N GLY A 134 -11.56 -15.70 7.68
CA GLY A 134 -11.78 -15.19 6.32
C GLY A 134 -13.19 -14.66 6.08
N THR A 135 -14.07 -14.64 7.08
CA THR A 135 -15.45 -14.16 6.95
C THR A 135 -15.63 -12.69 7.31
N PHE A 136 -14.65 -12.08 8.00
CA PHE A 136 -14.76 -10.66 8.35
C PHE A 136 -14.77 -9.82 7.08
N PRO A 137 -15.79 -8.94 6.87
CA PRO A 137 -16.00 -8.27 5.59
C PRO A 137 -14.84 -7.37 5.19
N THR A 138 -14.37 -7.48 3.97
CA THR A 138 -13.35 -6.55 3.42
C THR A 138 -13.88 -5.13 3.26
N ALA A 139 -15.20 -4.94 3.26
CA ALA A 139 -15.83 -3.63 3.36
C ALA A 139 -15.71 -2.97 4.75
N SER A 140 -15.29 -3.72 5.77
CA SER A 140 -15.16 -3.18 7.13
C SER A 140 -13.82 -2.47 7.28
N THR A 141 -13.77 -1.20 6.92
CA THR A 141 -12.63 -0.30 7.15
C THR A 141 -12.77 0.40 8.51
N GLY A 142 -11.77 1.14 8.95
CA GLY A 142 -11.90 2.02 10.12
C GLY A 142 -12.20 1.33 11.44
N GLN A 143 -11.67 0.13 11.65
CA GLN A 143 -11.92 -0.61 12.89
C GLN A 143 -10.91 -0.28 14.00
N TRP A 144 -9.81 0.37 13.66
CA TRP A 144 -8.75 0.86 14.54
C TRP A 144 -7.82 1.78 13.75
N GLY A 145 -6.98 2.59 14.42
CA GLY A 145 -6.25 3.69 13.81
C GLY A 145 -4.96 3.33 13.06
N GLY A 146 -4.62 2.04 12.91
CA GLY A 146 -3.45 1.64 12.12
C GLY A 146 -2.11 1.69 12.87
N VAL A 147 -1.04 1.53 12.10
CA VAL A 147 0.35 1.59 12.57
C VAL A 147 1.00 2.86 12.07
N VAL A 148 1.60 3.61 12.97
CA VAL A 148 2.29 4.88 12.69
C VAL A 148 3.75 4.75 13.09
N ILE A 149 4.67 5.07 12.17
CA ILE A 149 6.11 5.07 12.43
C ILE A 149 6.66 6.47 12.15
N LEU A 150 7.33 7.04 13.14
CA LEU A 150 7.86 8.40 13.11
C LEU A 150 9.39 8.35 13.12
N GLY A 151 10.01 8.78 12.02
CA GLY A 151 11.46 8.82 11.85
C GLY A 151 12.04 10.24 11.94
N LYS A 152 13.34 10.34 11.65
CA LYS A 152 14.12 11.60 11.66
C LYS A 152 14.70 11.94 10.30
N SER A 153 14.18 11.36 9.23
CA SER A 153 14.62 11.68 7.88
C SER A 153 14.10 13.05 7.43
N PHE A 154 14.31 13.35 6.17
CA PHE A 154 13.96 14.59 5.53
C PHE A 154 12.44 14.77 5.39
N VAL A 155 11.97 15.99 5.60
CA VAL A 155 10.65 16.47 5.23
C VAL A 155 10.73 17.95 4.86
N ASN A 156 9.99 18.38 3.86
CA ASN A 156 10.09 19.73 3.31
C ASN A 156 9.19 20.78 4.00
N LEU A 157 8.59 20.46 5.12
CA LEU A 157 7.78 21.37 5.92
C LEU A 157 8.59 22.51 6.53
N THR A 158 8.07 23.75 6.46
CA THR A 158 8.70 24.91 7.05
C THR A 158 7.72 25.76 7.87
N VAL A 159 8.22 26.41 8.91
CA VAL A 159 7.41 27.32 9.75
C VAL A 159 6.92 28.53 8.94
N ALA A 160 7.72 29.00 7.99
CA ALA A 160 7.37 30.11 7.11
C ALA A 160 6.11 29.81 6.28
N LYS A 161 5.98 28.58 5.81
CA LYS A 161 4.80 28.11 5.08
C LYS A 161 3.55 28.09 5.99
N ASN A 162 3.70 27.70 7.23
CA ASN A 162 2.62 27.59 8.22
C ASN A 162 2.00 28.94 8.61
N THR A 163 2.65 30.05 8.31
CA THR A 163 2.21 31.40 8.67
C THR A 163 1.54 32.16 7.52
N THR A 164 1.60 31.63 6.30
CA THR A 164 1.01 32.28 5.13
C THR A 164 -0.49 32.03 5.12
N SER A 165 -1.31 33.08 5.28
CA SER A 165 -2.76 32.97 5.36
C SER A 165 -3.35 32.30 4.13
N GLY A 166 -4.05 31.20 4.32
CA GLY A 166 -4.71 30.41 3.28
C GLY A 166 -3.91 29.22 2.76
N SER A 167 -2.68 29.04 3.21
CA SER A 167 -1.92 27.81 3.05
C SER A 167 -1.98 27.03 4.35
N THR A 168 -2.46 25.84 4.27
CA THR A 168 -2.58 24.93 5.39
C THR A 168 -1.38 24.01 5.39
N THR A 169 -0.20 24.47 5.74
CA THR A 169 0.85 23.56 6.22
C THR A 169 0.36 23.00 7.56
N ARG A 170 -0.62 22.16 7.47
CA ARG A 170 -1.39 21.58 8.55
C ARG A 170 -0.50 20.82 9.52
N TYR A 171 0.62 20.36 9.03
CA TYR A 171 1.41 19.33 9.68
C TYR A 171 2.74 19.80 10.22
N CYS A 172 3.13 21.07 10.04
CA CYS A 172 4.39 21.58 10.58
C CYS A 172 4.35 21.68 12.12
N ALA A 173 5.30 21.05 12.77
CA ALA A 173 5.39 21.00 14.23
C ALA A 173 6.04 22.25 14.87
N GLY A 174 6.12 23.37 14.13
CA GLY A 174 6.67 24.64 14.60
C GLY A 174 8.21 24.72 14.52
N ILE A 175 8.85 23.77 13.87
CA ILE A 175 10.28 23.75 13.57
C ILE A 175 10.45 23.27 12.13
N ASP A 176 11.22 24.00 11.32
CA ASP A 176 11.50 23.60 9.94
C ASP A 176 12.02 22.16 9.86
N GLY A 177 11.50 21.38 8.90
CA GLY A 177 11.83 19.98 8.75
C GLY A 177 11.24 19.05 9.80
N THR A 178 10.15 19.47 10.48
CA THR A 178 9.39 18.61 11.39
C THR A 178 7.89 18.71 11.14
N GLY A 179 7.18 17.59 11.32
CA GLY A 179 5.75 17.49 11.14
C GLY A 179 5.07 16.62 12.19
N PHE A 180 3.76 16.47 12.06
CA PHE A 180 2.94 15.52 12.82
C PHE A 180 1.93 14.88 11.87
N ILE A 181 1.62 13.60 12.11
CA ILE A 181 0.65 12.87 11.31
C ILE A 181 -0.73 13.52 11.44
N GLU A 182 -1.46 13.60 10.36
CA GLU A 182 -2.84 14.09 10.37
C GLU A 182 -3.72 13.30 11.36
N GLY A 183 -4.78 13.93 11.81
CA GLY A 183 -5.60 13.36 12.88
C GLY A 183 -4.94 13.30 14.26
N PHE A 184 -3.66 13.64 14.41
CA PHE A 184 -2.97 13.70 15.69
C PHE A 184 -2.70 15.14 16.14
N SER A 185 -2.81 15.38 17.44
CA SER A 185 -2.54 16.71 18.01
C SER A 185 -1.07 17.08 17.94
N ALA A 186 -0.75 18.24 17.34
CA ALA A 186 0.57 18.85 17.36
C ALA A 186 1.07 19.21 18.77
N ALA A 187 0.16 19.39 19.73
CA ALA A 187 0.51 19.65 21.12
C ALA A 187 1.19 18.44 21.80
N ASN A 188 0.95 17.23 21.32
CA ASN A 188 1.62 16.04 21.84
C ASN A 188 2.93 15.82 21.09
N ARG A 189 4.05 16.14 21.72
CA ARG A 189 5.40 15.99 21.16
C ARG A 189 5.75 14.55 20.75
N ARG A 190 5.02 13.55 21.21
CA ARG A 190 5.18 12.14 20.80
C ARG A 190 4.72 11.89 19.37
N ASN A 191 3.91 12.79 18.81
CA ASN A 191 3.40 12.69 17.44
C ASN A 191 4.33 13.29 16.39
N VAL A 192 5.43 13.93 16.81
CA VAL A 192 6.32 14.67 15.90
C VAL A 192 7.26 13.73 15.14
N TYR A 193 7.35 13.89 13.83
CA TYR A 193 8.35 13.27 12.96
C TYR A 193 9.27 14.32 12.32
N GLY A 194 10.31 13.83 11.60
CA GLY A 194 11.30 14.65 10.92
C GLY A 194 12.50 15.02 11.78
N GLY A 195 13.64 15.19 11.12
CA GLY A 195 14.92 15.47 11.78
C GLY A 195 15.14 16.93 12.16
N GLY A 196 14.35 17.86 11.60
CA GLY A 196 14.57 19.28 11.77
C GLY A 196 15.97 19.69 11.27
N ALA A 197 16.76 20.33 12.14
CA ALA A 197 18.15 20.66 11.85
C ALA A 197 19.10 19.44 11.83
N ASN A 198 18.66 18.28 12.29
CA ASN A 198 19.46 17.05 12.39
C ASN A 198 18.83 15.92 11.56
N VAL A 199 18.63 16.19 10.27
CA VAL A 199 18.11 15.20 9.31
C VAL A 199 19.03 13.98 9.25
N ASP A 200 18.45 12.79 9.40
CA ASP A 200 19.12 11.51 9.22
C ASP A 200 18.37 10.69 8.15
N GLU A 201 18.83 10.76 6.91
CA GLU A 201 18.22 10.01 5.81
C GLU A 201 18.37 8.48 5.96
N ASP A 202 19.34 8.04 6.78
CA ASP A 202 19.58 6.64 7.10
C ASP A 202 18.93 6.22 8.44
N ASP A 203 18.06 7.06 8.99
CA ASP A 203 17.31 6.74 10.22
C ASP A 203 16.67 5.36 10.14
N ASN A 204 16.73 4.65 11.25
CA ASN A 204 16.29 3.26 11.35
C ASN A 204 15.26 3.10 12.46
N SER A 205 14.00 2.98 12.06
CA SER A 205 12.87 2.71 12.96
C SER A 205 12.59 1.21 13.18
N GLY A 206 13.41 0.32 12.61
CA GLY A 206 13.31 -1.13 12.82
C GLY A 206 12.94 -1.93 11.57
N ILE A 207 12.11 -2.95 11.75
CA ILE A 207 11.79 -3.94 10.70
C ILE A 207 10.29 -4.26 10.72
N LEU A 208 9.63 -4.14 9.56
CA LEU A 208 8.37 -4.78 9.26
C LEU A 208 8.59 -5.81 8.15
N LYS A 209 8.44 -7.09 8.45
CA LYS A 209 8.61 -8.18 7.48
C LYS A 209 7.60 -9.30 7.72
N TYR A 210 6.92 -9.75 6.66
CA TYR A 210 5.80 -10.69 6.74
C TYR A 210 4.77 -10.24 7.78
N VAL A 211 4.26 -9.02 7.57
CA VAL A 211 3.28 -8.35 8.42
C VAL A 211 2.02 -8.08 7.62
N SER A 212 0.86 -8.43 8.19
CA SER A 212 -0.45 -8.12 7.65
C SER A 212 -1.16 -7.11 8.53
N ILE A 213 -1.59 -5.98 7.97
CA ILE A 213 -2.34 -4.90 8.64
C ILE A 213 -3.70 -4.82 7.98
N ARG A 214 -4.78 -5.06 8.75
CA ARG A 214 -6.12 -5.21 8.20
C ARG A 214 -7.14 -4.35 8.91
N HIS A 215 -8.10 -3.80 8.15
CA HIS A 215 -9.26 -3.08 8.66
C HIS A 215 -8.89 -1.85 9.49
N ALA A 216 -7.74 -1.27 9.18
CA ALA A 216 -7.15 -0.14 9.88
C ALA A 216 -7.57 1.20 9.25
N GLY A 217 -6.93 2.27 9.72
CA GLY A 217 -7.31 3.64 9.40
C GLY A 217 -8.52 4.07 10.22
N ASP A 218 -8.71 5.35 10.39
CA ASP A 218 -9.92 5.87 11.05
C ASP A 218 -10.14 7.32 10.64
N VAL A 219 -11.39 7.71 10.47
CA VAL A 219 -11.76 9.11 10.25
C VAL A 219 -11.99 9.77 11.60
N LEU A 220 -11.09 10.65 11.97
CA LEU A 220 -11.16 11.35 13.25
C LEU A 220 -12.04 12.61 13.15
N PRO A 221 -12.76 12.98 14.20
CA PRO A 221 -13.50 14.23 14.19
C PRO A 221 -12.52 15.41 14.15
N VAL A 222 -12.95 16.47 13.47
CA VAL A 222 -12.21 17.73 13.37
C VAL A 222 -11.80 18.21 14.78
N ILE A 223 -10.50 18.31 15.03
CA ILE A 223 -9.97 18.86 16.27
C ILE A 223 -10.17 20.38 16.21
N PRO A 224 -10.81 21.03 17.21
CA PRO A 224 -10.96 22.48 17.23
C PRO A 224 -9.60 23.17 17.08
N GLY A 225 -9.46 24.01 16.05
CA GLY A 225 -8.22 24.73 15.73
C GLY A 225 -7.37 24.09 14.64
N THR A 226 -7.78 22.94 14.09
CA THR A 226 -7.27 22.41 12.82
C THR A 226 -8.18 22.82 11.66
N PRO A 227 -7.69 22.93 10.42
CA PRO A 227 -8.53 23.19 9.27
C PRO A 227 -9.63 22.15 9.11
N ALA A 228 -10.84 22.59 8.78
CA ALA A 228 -12.01 21.73 8.60
C ALA A 228 -12.07 21.19 7.15
N ASP A 229 -10.99 20.62 6.64
CA ASP A 229 -10.83 20.29 5.23
C ASP A 229 -10.81 18.79 4.91
N GLY A 230 -11.18 17.95 5.85
CA GLY A 230 -11.28 16.52 5.66
C GLY A 230 -10.03 15.72 6.04
N SER A 231 -8.95 16.37 6.40
CA SER A 231 -7.65 15.74 6.70
C SER A 231 -7.49 15.33 8.17
N ASN A 232 -8.46 14.65 8.71
CA ASN A 232 -8.34 14.04 10.05
C ASN A 232 -8.45 12.52 9.92
N GLU A 233 -7.86 11.98 8.89
CA GLU A 233 -7.94 10.58 8.52
C GLU A 233 -6.62 9.88 8.87
N LEU A 234 -6.71 8.64 9.32
CA LEU A 234 -5.55 7.80 9.59
C LEU A 234 -5.51 6.66 8.59
N ASN A 235 -4.33 6.40 8.12
CA ASN A 235 -4.03 5.37 7.13
C ASN A 235 -3.89 3.96 7.73
N GLY A 236 -3.79 2.95 6.88
CA GLY A 236 -3.42 1.61 7.32
C GLY A 236 -2.02 1.58 7.92
N LEU A 237 -1.06 2.17 7.22
CA LEU A 237 0.32 2.37 7.66
C LEU A 237 0.78 3.78 7.30
N SER A 238 1.03 4.62 8.32
CA SER A 238 1.53 5.99 8.15
C SER A 238 3.02 6.07 8.47
N LEU A 239 3.81 6.65 7.58
CA LEU A 239 5.27 6.72 7.66
C LEU A 239 5.76 8.17 7.65
N GLY A 240 5.89 8.79 8.81
CA GLY A 240 6.36 10.17 8.96
C GLY A 240 7.89 10.25 8.97
N ALA A 241 8.50 10.80 7.91
CA ALA A 241 9.95 11.01 7.77
C ALA A 241 10.79 9.77 8.14
N VAL A 242 10.37 8.58 7.75
CA VAL A 242 11.09 7.33 8.02
C VAL A 242 12.30 7.22 7.10
N GLY A 243 13.46 6.87 7.65
CA GLY A 243 14.71 6.79 6.91
C GLY A 243 14.96 5.44 6.25
N ARG A 244 15.89 5.40 5.28
CA ARG A 244 16.23 4.20 4.47
C ARG A 244 16.90 3.09 5.26
N GLY A 245 17.33 3.34 6.50
CA GLY A 245 17.81 2.29 7.40
C GLY A 245 16.70 1.38 7.94
N THR A 246 15.42 1.77 7.77
CA THR A 246 14.26 0.96 8.16
C THR A 246 13.94 -0.07 7.08
N THR A 247 13.64 -1.30 7.49
CA THR A 247 13.25 -2.38 6.57
C THR A 247 11.73 -2.53 6.54
N ILE A 248 11.12 -2.36 5.36
CA ILE A 248 9.70 -2.65 5.11
C ILE A 248 9.61 -3.57 3.89
N GLU A 249 9.37 -4.85 4.15
CA GLU A 249 9.43 -5.91 3.14
C GLU A 249 8.39 -6.99 3.44
N HIS A 250 7.66 -7.48 2.42
CA HIS A 250 6.58 -8.44 2.59
C HIS A 250 5.54 -7.95 3.61
N VAL A 251 4.95 -6.80 3.32
CA VAL A 251 3.87 -6.21 4.14
C VAL A 251 2.61 -6.12 3.30
N GLU A 252 1.48 -6.51 3.89
CA GLU A 252 0.17 -6.28 3.28
C GLU A 252 -0.68 -5.34 4.13
N ILE A 253 -1.41 -4.44 3.47
CA ILE A 253 -2.36 -3.55 4.10
C ILE A 253 -3.72 -3.72 3.40
N ILE A 254 -4.75 -4.08 4.16
CA ILE A 254 -6.06 -4.45 3.62
C ILE A 254 -7.17 -3.66 4.30
N SER A 255 -8.06 -3.08 3.52
CA SER A 255 -9.29 -2.43 4.01
C SER A 255 -8.98 -1.28 4.96
N ALA A 256 -8.12 -0.35 4.56
CA ALA A 256 -7.90 0.90 5.28
C ALA A 256 -9.09 1.86 5.06
N ALA A 257 -9.37 2.71 6.04
CA ALA A 257 -10.47 3.69 5.96
C ALA A 257 -10.11 4.92 5.14
N ASP A 258 -8.84 5.12 4.91
CA ASP A 258 -8.21 6.12 4.08
C ASP A 258 -7.17 5.43 3.21
N ASP A 259 -5.96 5.96 3.07
CA ASP A 259 -4.91 5.30 2.32
C ASP A 259 -4.49 3.96 2.90
N ASN A 260 -4.08 3.06 2.03
CA ASN A 260 -3.45 1.86 2.51
C ASN A 260 -2.10 2.18 3.16
N ILE A 261 -1.25 2.94 2.48
CA ILE A 261 0.06 3.38 2.99
C ILE A 261 0.36 4.79 2.52
N GLU A 262 0.78 5.65 3.45
CA GLU A 262 1.15 7.03 3.16
C GLU A 262 2.53 7.39 3.72
N PHE A 263 3.28 8.18 2.95
CA PHE A 263 4.65 8.60 3.21
C PHE A 263 4.74 10.12 3.33
N PHE A 264 4.75 10.61 4.54
CA PHE A 264 4.98 12.02 4.87
C PHE A 264 6.48 12.34 4.83
N GLY A 265 7.03 12.55 3.64
CA GLY A 265 8.47 12.72 3.44
C GLY A 265 9.28 11.45 3.73
N GLY A 266 10.56 11.62 3.99
CA GLY A 266 11.45 10.50 4.32
C GLY A 266 12.12 9.85 3.11
N THR A 267 12.86 8.77 3.38
CA THR A 267 13.69 8.06 2.39
C THR A 267 13.55 6.54 2.48
N VAL A 268 12.59 6.04 3.26
CA VAL A 268 12.40 4.60 3.45
C VAL A 268 12.09 3.90 2.11
N ASN A 269 12.67 2.73 1.93
CA ASN A 269 12.42 1.89 0.77
C ASN A 269 11.45 0.77 1.11
N VAL A 270 10.58 0.41 0.15
CA VAL A 270 9.58 -0.64 0.34
C VAL A 270 9.64 -1.68 -0.77
N LYS A 271 9.52 -2.98 -0.41
CA LYS A 271 9.61 -4.08 -1.36
C LYS A 271 8.66 -5.22 -1.01
N TYR A 272 8.06 -5.85 -2.03
CA TYR A 272 7.07 -6.91 -1.83
C TYR A 272 5.90 -6.45 -0.97
N ILE A 273 5.30 -5.33 -1.34
CA ILE A 273 4.13 -4.76 -0.65
C ILE A 273 2.87 -5.12 -1.40
N THR A 274 1.81 -5.45 -0.68
CA THR A 274 0.47 -5.52 -1.27
C THR A 274 -0.52 -4.67 -0.51
N THR A 275 -1.34 -3.94 -1.24
CA THR A 275 -2.40 -3.10 -0.69
C THR A 275 -3.72 -3.43 -1.37
N MET A 276 -4.79 -3.59 -0.57
CA MET A 276 -6.07 -4.02 -1.08
C MET A 276 -7.20 -3.27 -0.40
N PHE A 277 -8.18 -2.84 -1.18
CA PHE A 277 -9.47 -2.37 -0.70
C PHE A 277 -9.41 -1.16 0.24
N GLY A 278 -8.40 -0.29 0.11
CA GLY A 278 -8.36 1.00 0.80
C GLY A 278 -9.48 1.91 0.29
N ALA A 279 -9.95 2.80 1.14
CA ALA A 279 -11.04 3.71 0.79
C ALA A 279 -10.53 4.88 -0.06
N ASP A 280 -9.28 5.28 0.11
CA ASP A 280 -8.60 6.28 -0.71
C ASP A 280 -7.43 5.66 -1.48
N ASP A 281 -6.23 6.16 -1.46
CA ASP A 281 -5.12 5.74 -2.32
C ASP A 281 -4.46 4.42 -1.92
N MET A 282 -3.88 3.71 -2.89
CA MET A 282 -3.11 2.50 -2.58
C MET A 282 -1.74 2.86 -2.03
N PHE A 283 -1.14 3.92 -2.56
CA PHE A 283 0.16 4.45 -2.21
C PHE A 283 0.10 5.96 -2.32
N ASP A 284 0.18 6.67 -1.22
CA ASP A 284 0.30 8.12 -1.21
C ASP A 284 1.68 8.57 -0.73
N PHE A 285 2.19 9.63 -1.35
CA PHE A 285 3.43 10.26 -0.91
C PHE A 285 3.43 11.76 -1.15
N ASP A 286 3.93 12.46 -0.15
CA ASP A 286 4.06 13.91 -0.17
C ASP A 286 5.34 14.41 0.55
N LEU A 287 5.39 15.70 0.85
CA LEU A 287 6.34 16.35 1.77
C LEU A 287 7.81 16.02 1.54
N GLY A 288 8.19 15.71 0.29
CA GLY A 288 9.57 15.48 -0.09
C GLY A 288 10.02 14.03 0.06
N TYR A 289 9.13 13.06 -0.07
CA TYR A 289 9.48 11.64 -0.06
C TYR A 289 10.44 11.26 -1.19
N LYS A 290 11.51 10.54 -0.87
CA LYS A 290 12.58 10.13 -1.82
C LYS A 290 12.98 8.65 -1.69
N GLY A 291 12.04 7.80 -1.32
CA GLY A 291 12.28 6.36 -1.21
C GLY A 291 12.18 5.61 -2.54
N LYS A 292 12.33 4.31 -2.45
CA LYS A 292 12.26 3.38 -3.59
C LYS A 292 11.18 2.32 -3.34
N ALA A 293 10.46 1.95 -4.40
CA ALA A 293 9.46 0.89 -4.35
C ALA A 293 9.72 -0.15 -5.43
N GLN A 294 9.69 -1.45 -5.08
CA GLN A 294 9.77 -2.53 -6.06
C GLN A 294 8.88 -3.71 -5.66
N PHE A 295 8.28 -4.35 -6.66
CA PHE A 295 7.36 -5.47 -6.47
C PHE A 295 6.20 -5.09 -5.54
N TYR A 296 5.55 -3.97 -5.86
CA TYR A 296 4.34 -3.53 -5.21
C TYR A 296 3.12 -4.01 -5.99
N PHE A 297 2.14 -4.60 -5.29
CA PHE A 297 0.88 -5.01 -5.86
C PHE A 297 -0.27 -4.32 -5.14
N GLY A 298 -0.99 -3.45 -5.83
CA GLY A 298 -2.15 -2.75 -5.32
C GLY A 298 -3.42 -3.14 -6.07
N VAL A 299 -4.53 -3.34 -5.37
CA VAL A 299 -5.84 -3.59 -5.98
C VAL A 299 -6.98 -2.91 -5.23
N LYS A 300 -7.84 -2.21 -5.96
CA LYS A 300 -9.09 -1.63 -5.45
C LYS A 300 -10.19 -2.69 -5.32
N THR A 301 -11.31 -2.33 -4.76
CA THR A 301 -12.50 -3.20 -4.68
C THR A 301 -12.88 -3.77 -6.05
N ALA A 302 -13.54 -4.92 -6.06
CA ALA A 302 -13.93 -5.58 -7.30
C ALA A 302 -14.80 -4.68 -8.19
N THR A 303 -14.60 -4.76 -9.49
CA THR A 303 -15.32 -3.96 -10.50
C THR A 303 -16.85 -4.05 -10.37
N ASN A 304 -17.35 -5.24 -10.00
CA ASN A 304 -18.78 -5.52 -9.90
C ASN A 304 -19.31 -5.48 -8.45
N ASP A 305 -18.49 -5.05 -7.49
CA ASP A 305 -18.97 -4.91 -6.11
C ASP A 305 -19.86 -3.68 -5.99
N THR A 306 -21.17 -3.92 -5.92
CA THR A 306 -22.18 -2.86 -5.74
C THR A 306 -22.50 -2.62 -4.26
N THR A 307 -21.95 -3.41 -3.35
CA THR A 307 -22.26 -3.35 -1.92
C THR A 307 -21.42 -2.34 -1.16
N THR A 308 -20.28 -1.91 -1.74
CA THR A 308 -19.41 -0.94 -1.11
C THR A 308 -19.77 0.48 -1.51
N THR A 309 -19.83 1.35 -0.52
CA THR A 309 -19.82 2.81 -0.70
C THR A 309 -18.38 3.35 -0.69
N ILE A 310 -17.38 2.50 -0.67
CA ILE A 310 -15.98 2.88 -0.63
C ILE A 310 -15.66 3.65 -1.91
N SER A 311 -15.43 4.92 -1.75
CA SER A 311 -14.82 5.77 -2.76
C SER A 311 -13.37 5.32 -2.84
N SER A 312 -12.96 4.67 -3.89
CA SER A 312 -11.56 4.35 -4.07
C SER A 312 -10.97 5.35 -5.04
N ASP A 313 -9.87 5.97 -4.66
CA ASP A 313 -9.18 6.92 -5.51
C ASP A 313 -8.01 6.26 -6.26
N ASN A 314 -6.79 6.72 -6.17
CA ASN A 314 -5.74 6.40 -7.11
C ASN A 314 -4.98 5.09 -6.80
N GLY A 315 -4.17 4.68 -7.76
CA GLY A 315 -3.11 3.69 -7.53
C GLY A 315 -1.95 4.32 -6.76
N ILE A 316 -1.51 5.47 -7.25
CA ILE A 316 -0.50 6.32 -6.60
C ILE A 316 -1.02 7.75 -6.63
N GLU A 317 -1.13 8.39 -5.48
CA GLU A 317 -1.16 9.84 -5.37
C GLU A 317 0.27 10.35 -5.20
N ALA A 318 0.64 11.38 -5.96
CA ALA A 318 2.01 11.83 -6.06
C ALA A 318 2.09 13.33 -5.92
N ASP A 319 2.49 13.79 -4.74
CA ASP A 319 2.63 15.21 -4.42
C ASP A 319 4.09 15.59 -4.16
N ALA A 320 4.50 16.74 -4.68
CA ALA A 320 5.83 17.27 -4.36
C ALA A 320 5.84 17.93 -2.99
N ASP A 321 4.72 18.53 -2.63
CA ASP A 321 4.55 19.33 -1.42
C ASP A 321 3.05 19.56 -1.19
N ASP A 322 2.57 19.35 0.00
CA ASP A 322 1.20 19.65 0.41
C ASP A 322 0.90 21.18 0.43
N ASP A 323 1.88 22.01 0.17
CA ASP A 323 1.72 23.45 0.14
C ASP A 323 1.91 24.02 -1.28
N LYS A 324 0.98 24.87 -1.70
CA LYS A 324 0.91 25.54 -3.00
C LYS A 324 2.13 26.39 -3.37
N ALA A 325 3.06 26.60 -2.46
CA ALA A 325 4.36 27.19 -2.71
C ALA A 325 5.38 26.07 -2.98
N ALA A 326 5.38 25.53 -4.20
CA ALA A 326 6.28 24.46 -4.57
C ALA A 326 7.71 24.75 -4.09
N PRO A 327 8.32 23.82 -3.34
CA PRO A 327 9.68 23.99 -2.88
C PRO A 327 10.64 24.00 -4.08
N VAL A 328 11.86 24.42 -3.84
CA VAL A 328 12.94 24.25 -4.83
C VAL A 328 13.06 22.78 -5.21
N HIS A 329 13.40 22.49 -6.45
CA HIS A 329 13.53 21.15 -7.00
C HIS A 329 14.20 20.13 -6.05
N ALA A 330 15.30 20.50 -5.39
CA ALA A 330 16.00 19.61 -4.46
C ALA A 330 15.17 19.15 -3.24
N LEU A 331 14.07 19.82 -2.94
CA LEU A 331 13.22 19.54 -1.77
C LEU A 331 11.93 18.79 -2.11
N ARG A 332 11.60 18.62 -3.40
CA ARG A 332 10.39 17.94 -3.86
C ARG A 332 10.46 16.45 -3.63
N SER A 333 9.30 15.81 -3.59
CA SER A 333 9.22 14.36 -3.64
C SER A 333 9.80 13.84 -4.95
N HIS A 334 10.66 12.81 -4.88
CA HIS A 334 11.30 12.19 -6.03
C HIS A 334 11.54 10.69 -5.78
N PRO A 335 10.49 9.89 -5.63
CA PRO A 335 10.63 8.46 -5.43
C PRO A 335 10.96 7.72 -6.73
N ILE A 336 11.41 6.47 -6.61
CA ILE A 336 11.74 5.60 -7.76
C ILE A 336 10.96 4.28 -7.65
N PHE A 337 10.13 4.00 -8.65
CA PHE A 337 9.30 2.81 -8.72
C PHE A 337 9.75 1.89 -9.85
N TYR A 338 9.98 0.63 -9.52
CA TYR A 338 10.24 -0.44 -10.50
C TYR A 338 9.33 -1.64 -10.27
N ASN A 339 8.82 -2.21 -11.36
CA ASN A 339 8.13 -3.51 -11.34
C ASN A 339 6.95 -3.55 -10.34
N CYS A 340 6.06 -2.58 -10.41
CA CYS A 340 4.83 -2.53 -9.61
C CYS A 340 3.61 -2.84 -10.47
N THR A 341 2.52 -3.30 -9.85
CA THR A 341 1.23 -3.54 -10.51
C THR A 341 0.13 -2.91 -9.68
N PHE A 342 -0.61 -1.99 -10.27
CA PHE A 342 -1.76 -1.33 -9.68
C PHE A 342 -3.00 -1.63 -10.50
N VAL A 343 -4.06 -2.09 -9.83
CA VAL A 343 -5.32 -2.48 -10.47
C VAL A 343 -6.47 -1.69 -9.87
N GLY A 344 -7.03 -0.79 -10.66
CA GLY A 344 -8.24 -0.04 -10.34
C GLY A 344 -9.50 -0.89 -10.50
N ASN A 345 -10.65 -0.32 -10.19
CA ASN A 345 -11.95 -0.99 -10.27
C ASN A 345 -12.82 -0.51 -11.43
N ASN A 346 -12.31 0.37 -12.28
CA ASN A 346 -13.04 0.96 -13.42
C ASN A 346 -14.40 1.59 -13.03
N ARG A 347 -14.58 1.97 -11.77
CA ARG A 347 -15.78 2.63 -11.29
C ARG A 347 -15.70 4.12 -11.57
N TYR A 348 -16.50 4.57 -12.49
CA TYR A 348 -16.74 6.00 -12.70
C TYR A 348 -18.13 6.29 -12.17
N ASN A 349 -18.27 7.17 -11.22
CA ASN A 349 -19.57 7.62 -10.73
C ASN A 349 -20.36 8.30 -11.86
N GLY A 350 -20.98 7.52 -12.74
CA GLY A 350 -22.05 7.87 -13.67
C GLY A 350 -21.89 9.11 -14.57
N ASN A 351 -20.95 9.98 -14.30
CA ASN A 351 -20.70 11.20 -15.06
C ASN A 351 -19.53 11.01 -16.01
N ALA A 352 -19.81 11.10 -17.28
CA ALA A 352 -18.85 10.91 -18.37
C ALA A 352 -17.59 11.80 -18.28
N ASP A 353 -17.64 12.85 -17.48
CA ASP A 353 -16.63 13.93 -17.46
C ASP A 353 -16.01 14.22 -16.10
N ASN A 354 -16.32 13.46 -15.05
CA ASN A 354 -15.82 13.75 -13.70
C ASN A 354 -14.55 12.98 -13.37
N SER A 355 -13.75 13.61 -12.51
CA SER A 355 -12.60 13.03 -11.84
C SER A 355 -12.86 11.57 -11.44
N GLY A 356 -12.08 10.67 -11.93
CA GLY A 356 -12.10 9.27 -11.58
C GLY A 356 -10.70 8.82 -11.23
N PRO A 357 -10.55 7.63 -10.63
CA PRO A 357 -9.26 7.15 -10.16
C PRO A 357 -8.22 7.09 -11.28
N ALA A 358 -7.01 7.52 -10.97
CA ALA A 358 -5.83 7.42 -11.81
C ALA A 358 -4.93 6.27 -11.34
N GLY A 359 -4.23 5.65 -12.28
CA GLY A 359 -3.14 4.74 -11.92
C GLY A 359 -2.01 5.49 -11.22
N LEU A 360 -1.65 6.64 -11.77
CA LEU A 360 -0.74 7.62 -11.19
C LEU A 360 -1.39 9.01 -11.28
N GLN A 361 -1.66 9.63 -10.17
CA GLN A 361 -2.12 11.00 -10.04
C GLN A 361 -0.92 11.90 -9.74
N ALA A 362 -0.44 12.66 -10.73
CA ALA A 362 0.70 13.55 -10.56
C ALA A 362 0.22 14.98 -10.27
N LYS A 363 0.42 15.46 -9.04
CA LYS A 363 0.02 16.78 -8.56
C LYS A 363 1.24 17.64 -8.21
N GLU A 364 1.02 18.94 -8.07
CA GLU A 364 1.88 19.91 -7.36
C GLU A 364 3.37 19.84 -7.69
N LEU A 365 3.68 19.82 -8.99
CA LEU A 365 5.07 19.71 -9.50
C LEU A 365 5.78 18.44 -9.04
N THR A 366 5.06 17.35 -8.82
CA THR A 366 5.66 16.09 -8.45
C THR A 366 6.77 15.67 -9.41
N GLU A 367 7.76 15.04 -8.88
CA GLU A 367 8.88 14.44 -9.59
C GLU A 367 8.91 12.95 -9.29
N GLY A 368 9.82 12.21 -9.87
CA GLY A 368 10.02 10.80 -9.61
C GLY A 368 10.22 9.97 -10.87
N GLU A 369 10.49 8.70 -10.66
CA GLU A 369 10.86 7.78 -11.73
C GLU A 369 10.01 6.50 -11.67
N PHE A 370 9.25 6.25 -12.72
CA PHE A 370 8.31 5.14 -12.81
C PHE A 370 8.66 4.23 -13.98
N TYR A 371 9.24 3.07 -13.68
CA TYR A 371 9.74 2.11 -14.68
C TYR A 371 9.11 0.73 -14.53
N ASN A 372 8.77 0.09 -15.64
CA ASN A 372 8.33 -1.30 -15.69
C ASN A 372 7.07 -1.60 -14.86
N ASN A 373 6.23 -0.60 -14.61
CA ASN A 373 5.01 -0.80 -13.86
C ASN A 373 3.84 -1.21 -14.78
N ILE A 374 2.79 -1.79 -14.19
CA ILE A 374 1.51 -2.03 -14.83
C ILE A 374 0.46 -1.20 -14.09
N PHE A 375 -0.21 -0.32 -14.80
CA PHE A 375 -1.40 0.41 -14.34
C PHE A 375 -2.61 -0.10 -15.12
N ALA A 376 -3.52 -0.77 -14.44
CA ALA A 376 -4.60 -1.46 -15.10
C ALA A 376 -5.96 -1.09 -14.53
N ASN A 377 -6.96 -1.01 -15.41
CA ASN A 377 -8.37 -0.88 -15.05
C ASN A 377 -8.73 0.37 -14.22
N PHE A 378 -8.00 1.46 -14.42
CA PHE A 378 -8.33 2.79 -13.93
C PHE A 378 -9.12 3.59 -14.96
N ARG A 379 -9.71 4.70 -14.55
CA ARG A 379 -10.24 5.65 -15.53
C ARG A 379 -9.12 6.21 -16.41
N THR A 380 -8.02 6.62 -15.79
CA THR A 380 -6.82 7.04 -16.51
C THR A 380 -5.58 6.34 -15.99
N GLY A 381 -4.66 6.02 -16.89
CA GLY A 381 -3.38 5.43 -16.51
C GLY A 381 -2.51 6.43 -15.76
N VAL A 382 -2.33 7.61 -16.32
CA VAL A 382 -1.68 8.76 -15.68
C VAL A 382 -2.59 9.98 -15.78
N ASN A 383 -2.82 10.65 -14.67
CA ASN A 383 -3.42 11.97 -14.65
C ASN A 383 -2.39 13.02 -14.18
N PHE A 384 -2.20 14.02 -15.00
CA PHE A 384 -1.49 15.24 -14.60
C PHE A 384 -2.53 16.24 -14.08
N ALA A 385 -2.69 16.26 -12.76
CA ALA A 385 -3.61 17.19 -12.10
C ALA A 385 -3.01 18.60 -12.13
N THR A 386 -3.84 19.57 -12.52
CA THR A 386 -3.46 20.99 -12.37
C THR A 386 -3.61 21.37 -10.91
N ALA A 387 -2.66 22.15 -10.39
CA ALA A 387 -2.72 22.67 -9.04
C ALA A 387 -4.09 23.30 -8.74
N ARG A 388 -4.63 23.01 -7.57
CA ARG A 388 -5.90 23.55 -7.11
C ARG A 388 -5.88 25.09 -7.11
N ASP A 389 -6.77 25.68 -7.85
CA ASP A 389 -7.34 27.03 -7.71
C ASP A 389 -6.39 28.20 -7.53
N ASN A 390 -5.31 28.36 -8.29
CA ASN A 390 -4.49 29.54 -8.14
C ASN A 390 -4.22 30.33 -9.39
N ALA A 391 -4.36 31.66 -9.27
CA ALA A 391 -3.89 32.65 -10.20
C ALA A 391 -2.35 32.63 -10.45
N THR A 392 -1.63 31.83 -9.68
CA THR A 392 -0.21 31.55 -9.84
C THR A 392 -0.06 30.05 -10.13
N ASN A 393 -0.31 29.66 -11.36
CA ASN A 393 -0.12 28.30 -11.85
C ASN A 393 1.28 27.82 -11.53
N LEU A 394 1.45 27.02 -10.49
CA LEU A 394 2.75 26.47 -10.10
C LEU A 394 3.19 25.30 -10.99
N GLY A 395 2.37 24.94 -11.99
CA GLY A 395 2.57 23.78 -12.82
C GLY A 395 2.02 22.51 -12.16
N ASP A 396 1.89 21.46 -12.96
CA ASP A 396 1.56 20.12 -12.53
C ASP A 396 2.73 19.18 -12.86
N GLY A 397 2.63 17.91 -12.54
CA GLY A 397 3.61 16.92 -12.94
C GLY A 397 3.85 16.85 -14.46
N TYR A 398 2.91 17.34 -15.25
CA TYR A 398 3.03 17.42 -16.70
C TYR A 398 4.19 18.31 -17.14
N ASP A 399 4.39 19.46 -16.51
CA ASP A 399 5.48 20.34 -16.84
C ASP A 399 6.85 19.72 -16.54
N ASN A 400 6.96 18.94 -15.49
CA ASN A 400 8.17 18.16 -15.17
C ASN A 400 8.42 17.04 -16.20
N TRP A 401 7.36 16.46 -16.77
CA TRP A 401 7.43 15.40 -17.76
C TRP A 401 7.69 15.93 -19.18
N THR A 402 6.97 16.96 -19.64
CA THR A 402 6.97 17.39 -21.04
C THR A 402 7.62 18.74 -21.30
N SER A 403 7.88 19.57 -20.31
CA SER A 403 8.28 20.95 -20.49
C SER A 403 9.38 21.12 -21.54
N ALA A 404 8.97 21.56 -22.73
CA ALA A 404 9.90 21.98 -23.79
C ALA A 404 10.31 23.44 -23.65
N ASP A 405 9.47 24.25 -23.00
CA ASP A 405 9.65 25.69 -22.90
C ASP A 405 10.03 26.11 -21.49
N ASN A 406 11.27 26.45 -21.34
CA ASN A 406 11.92 26.90 -20.12
C ASN A 406 11.49 28.31 -19.65
N ALA A 407 10.34 28.81 -20.01
CA ALA A 407 9.85 30.11 -19.54
C ALA A 407 9.71 30.18 -18.01
N TYR A 408 9.65 29.04 -17.35
CA TYR A 408 9.52 28.90 -15.90
C TYR A 408 10.82 28.64 -15.15
N ASN A 409 11.96 28.56 -15.80
CA ASN A 409 13.24 28.13 -15.21
C ASN A 409 14.02 29.19 -14.39
N THR A 410 13.40 30.26 -13.94
CA THR A 410 14.15 31.38 -13.31
C THR A 410 13.77 31.65 -11.85
N GLY A 411 13.02 30.79 -11.17
CA GLY A 411 12.60 31.03 -9.79
C GLY A 411 12.38 29.76 -8.97
N THR A 412 12.18 29.93 -7.67
CA THR A 412 11.63 28.92 -6.77
C THR A 412 10.23 28.56 -7.24
N GLY A 413 9.87 27.29 -7.31
CA GLY A 413 8.56 26.85 -7.73
C GLY A 413 8.41 26.45 -9.20
N VAL A 414 9.50 26.15 -9.90
CA VAL A 414 9.53 25.97 -11.35
C VAL A 414 9.66 24.51 -11.74
N ALA A 415 8.94 24.12 -12.80
CA ALA A 415 9.10 22.81 -13.43
C ALA A 415 10.54 22.52 -13.87
N VAL A 416 10.98 21.28 -13.68
CA VAL A 416 12.28 20.79 -14.11
C VAL A 416 12.06 19.65 -15.09
N LYS A 417 12.19 19.96 -16.38
CA LYS A 417 11.98 18.96 -17.44
C LYS A 417 12.81 17.71 -17.22
N GLY A 418 12.15 16.55 -17.31
CA GLY A 418 12.77 15.24 -17.13
C GLY A 418 12.97 14.85 -15.67
N SER A 419 12.44 15.60 -14.71
CA SER A 419 12.42 15.19 -13.30
C SER A 419 11.24 14.27 -12.96
N LEU A 420 10.20 14.21 -13.80
CA LEU A 420 9.18 13.17 -13.77
C LEU A 420 9.39 12.24 -14.97
N ILE A 421 9.73 10.99 -14.71
CA ILE A 421 10.06 9.97 -15.70
C ILE A 421 9.02 8.85 -15.67
N ILE A 422 8.37 8.59 -16.81
CA ILE A 422 7.36 7.54 -16.96
C ILE A 422 7.75 6.67 -18.16
N LYS A 423 8.54 5.61 -17.93
CA LYS A 423 9.13 4.82 -19.01
C LYS A 423 8.91 3.32 -18.88
N ASN A 424 8.72 2.66 -20.01
CA ASN A 424 8.52 1.21 -20.11
C ASN A 424 7.38 0.67 -19.23
N ASN A 425 6.38 1.47 -18.91
CA ASN A 425 5.20 1.01 -18.19
C ASN A 425 4.17 0.37 -19.15
N THR A 426 3.20 -0.33 -18.60
CA THR A 426 2.08 -0.90 -19.33
C THR A 426 0.77 -0.33 -18.77
N PHE A 427 -0.06 0.20 -19.64
CA PHE A 427 -1.36 0.79 -19.32
C PHE A 427 -2.45 -0.08 -19.95
N PHE A 428 -3.09 -0.93 -19.16
CA PHE A 428 -4.00 -1.96 -19.64
C PHE A 428 -5.43 -1.76 -19.12
N GLY A 429 -6.41 -1.80 -20.03
CA GLY A 429 -7.83 -1.69 -19.65
C GLY A 429 -8.24 -0.34 -19.04
N ASN A 430 -7.37 0.65 -19.06
CA ASN A 430 -7.69 2.01 -18.65
C ASN A 430 -8.55 2.68 -19.74
N ARG A 431 -9.52 3.51 -19.33
CA ARG A 431 -10.33 4.26 -20.31
C ARG A 431 -9.47 5.23 -21.12
N TYR A 432 -8.52 5.89 -20.44
CA TYR A 432 -7.54 6.78 -21.06
C TYR A 432 -6.14 6.42 -20.58
N PRO A 433 -5.12 6.36 -21.45
CA PRO A 433 -3.74 6.15 -21.00
C PRO A 433 -3.19 7.37 -20.25
N ILE A 434 -3.50 8.58 -20.72
CA ILE A 434 -3.03 9.83 -20.13
C ILE A 434 -4.16 10.87 -20.16
N THR A 435 -4.27 11.66 -19.09
CA THR A 435 -5.15 12.83 -19.01
C THR A 435 -4.44 14.01 -18.37
N LYS A 436 -4.93 15.22 -18.63
CA LYS A 436 -4.51 16.44 -17.96
C LYS A 436 -5.75 17.23 -17.55
N GLY A 437 -5.82 17.71 -16.32
CA GLY A 437 -6.94 18.54 -15.88
C GLY A 437 -7.08 18.61 -14.37
N ALA A 438 -7.77 19.63 -13.89
CA ALA A 438 -8.04 19.86 -12.48
C ALA A 438 -9.18 18.96 -11.98
N MET A 439 -8.98 18.35 -10.83
CA MET A 439 -10.02 17.54 -10.16
C MET A 439 -11.26 18.37 -9.80
N THR A 440 -11.11 19.65 -9.50
CA THR A 440 -12.17 20.52 -8.97
C THR A 440 -13.15 21.06 -10.00
N THR A 441 -12.82 21.04 -11.30
CA THR A 441 -13.70 21.59 -12.35
C THR A 441 -14.51 20.53 -13.09
N GLY A 442 -14.33 19.24 -12.80
CA GLY A 442 -15.01 18.13 -13.45
C GLY A 442 -14.73 18.00 -14.96
N LYS A 443 -13.72 18.70 -15.45
CA LYS A 443 -13.37 18.68 -16.86
C LYS A 443 -11.97 18.15 -17.07
N TRP A 444 -11.88 16.87 -17.28
CA TRP A 444 -10.66 16.23 -17.75
C TRP A 444 -10.55 16.42 -19.26
N SER A 445 -9.41 16.82 -19.69
CA SER A 445 -9.10 16.83 -21.11
C SER A 445 -8.22 15.65 -21.43
N ALA A 446 -8.76 14.65 -22.10
CA ALA A 446 -7.95 13.52 -22.53
C ALA A 446 -6.93 13.97 -23.57
N ILE A 447 -5.69 13.58 -23.37
CA ILE A 447 -4.60 13.82 -24.33
C ILE A 447 -4.74 12.86 -25.52
N VAL A 448 -5.49 11.76 -25.34
CA VAL A 448 -5.68 10.73 -26.37
C VAL A 448 -7.10 10.21 -26.39
N THR A 449 -7.61 10.02 -27.59
CA THR A 449 -8.89 9.33 -27.83
C THR A 449 -8.80 7.87 -27.41
N ASN A 450 -9.75 7.39 -26.63
CA ASN A 450 -10.04 5.96 -26.62
C ASN A 450 -10.59 5.60 -28.01
N PRO A 451 -9.97 4.70 -28.75
CA PRO A 451 -10.46 4.28 -30.05
C PRO A 451 -11.89 3.74 -30.04
N ALA A 452 -12.36 3.23 -28.89
CA ALA A 452 -13.70 2.68 -28.74
C ALA A 452 -14.81 3.74 -28.58
N ASP A 453 -14.48 4.96 -28.08
CA ASP A 453 -15.52 5.95 -27.75
C ASP A 453 -15.72 7.01 -28.83
N GLY A 454 -14.88 7.09 -29.86
CA GLY A 454 -14.98 8.05 -30.96
C GLY A 454 -14.85 9.51 -30.55
N VAL A 455 -14.59 9.81 -29.29
CA VAL A 455 -14.50 11.17 -28.74
C VAL A 455 -13.07 11.68 -28.88
N LYS A 456 -12.89 12.67 -29.73
CA LYS A 456 -11.65 13.44 -29.80
C LYS A 456 -11.61 14.44 -28.65
N LEU A 457 -10.85 14.15 -27.63
CA LEU A 457 -10.51 15.12 -26.61
C LEU A 457 -9.07 15.56 -26.89
N SER A 458 -8.91 16.74 -27.45
CA SER A 458 -7.59 17.31 -27.73
C SER A 458 -7.20 18.24 -26.60
N LEU A 459 -6.19 17.86 -25.84
CA LEU A 459 -5.30 18.77 -25.14
C LEU A 459 -3.97 18.07 -24.94
N GLY A 460 -3.12 18.29 -25.73
CA GLY A 460 -1.79 17.83 -25.89
C GLY A 460 -1.56 17.80 -27.37
N SER A 461 -0.39 18.16 -27.77
CA SER A 461 0.03 18.00 -29.14
C SER A 461 0.05 16.49 -29.45
N ALA A 462 -0.05 16.13 -30.70
CA ALA A 462 0.30 14.79 -31.18
C ALA A 462 1.68 14.32 -30.63
N ASP A 463 2.47 15.26 -30.15
CA ASP A 463 3.79 15.08 -29.57
C ASP A 463 3.77 14.38 -28.22
N ASP A 464 2.73 14.56 -27.37
CA ASP A 464 2.67 13.93 -26.07
C ASP A 464 2.52 12.42 -26.15
N MET A 465 1.66 11.91 -27.05
CA MET A 465 1.57 10.47 -27.28
C MET A 465 2.79 9.92 -28.00
N THR A 466 3.41 10.71 -28.83
CA THR A 466 4.66 10.35 -29.46
C THR A 466 5.74 10.19 -28.41
N GLN A 467 5.87 11.15 -27.48
CA GLN A 467 6.80 11.04 -26.35
C GLN A 467 6.48 9.83 -25.48
N PHE A 468 5.21 9.66 -25.07
CA PHE A 468 4.76 8.54 -24.23
C PHE A 468 5.10 7.19 -24.84
N THR A 469 4.91 7.05 -26.15
CA THR A 469 5.23 5.81 -26.89
C THR A 469 6.75 5.67 -27.06
N ASN A 470 7.47 6.75 -27.36
CA ASN A 470 8.93 6.74 -27.50
C ASN A 470 9.63 6.41 -26.19
N ASP A 471 9.02 6.73 -25.05
CA ASP A 471 9.46 6.33 -23.72
C ASP A 471 9.19 4.83 -23.44
N GLY A 472 8.74 4.07 -24.44
CA GLY A 472 8.53 2.62 -24.37
C GLY A 472 7.30 2.20 -23.60
N ASN A 473 6.38 3.12 -23.28
CA ASN A 473 5.12 2.79 -22.64
C ASN A 473 4.19 2.03 -23.62
N LEU A 474 3.49 1.03 -23.11
CA LEU A 474 2.58 0.18 -23.89
C LEU A 474 1.12 0.39 -23.47
N VAL A 475 0.23 0.38 -24.44
CA VAL A 475 -1.23 0.39 -24.23
C VAL A 475 -1.83 -0.83 -24.96
N PRO A 476 -1.60 -2.06 -24.47
CA PRO A 476 -2.09 -3.26 -25.12
C PRO A 476 -3.61 -3.41 -24.89
N THR A 477 -4.28 -4.01 -25.86
CA THR A 477 -5.70 -4.38 -25.75
C THR A 477 -5.90 -5.73 -25.08
N THR A 478 -4.88 -6.56 -25.03
CA THR A 478 -4.90 -7.88 -24.39
C THR A 478 -3.54 -8.19 -23.78
N ILE A 479 -3.55 -8.85 -22.62
CA ILE A 479 -2.38 -9.47 -22.01
C ILE A 479 -2.76 -10.92 -21.69
N ALA A 480 -2.05 -11.88 -22.27
CA ALA A 480 -2.36 -13.30 -22.08
C ALA A 480 -2.25 -13.70 -20.61
N GLY A 481 -3.30 -14.34 -20.07
CA GLY A 481 -3.37 -14.73 -18.66
C GLY A 481 -3.64 -13.58 -17.68
N PHE A 482 -3.94 -12.38 -18.16
CA PHE A 482 -4.19 -11.23 -17.31
C PHE A 482 -5.67 -10.83 -17.38
N ASN A 483 -6.33 -10.77 -16.22
CA ASN A 483 -7.72 -10.37 -16.11
C ASN A 483 -7.92 -9.38 -14.98
N THR A 484 -8.27 -8.14 -15.31
CA THR A 484 -8.55 -7.07 -14.35
C THR A 484 -10.04 -6.88 -14.08
N VAL A 485 -10.89 -7.60 -14.81
CA VAL A 485 -12.35 -7.61 -14.57
C VAL A 485 -12.68 -8.78 -13.66
N TRP A 486 -12.99 -8.50 -12.42
CA TRP A 486 -13.26 -9.50 -11.40
C TRP A 486 -14.48 -9.11 -10.55
N ALA A 487 -15.04 -10.06 -9.84
CA ALA A 487 -16.24 -9.84 -9.03
C ALA A 487 -16.09 -10.49 -7.66
N MET A 488 -16.25 -9.68 -6.63
CA MET A 488 -16.29 -10.09 -5.23
C MET A 488 -17.38 -9.30 -4.51
N ASN A 489 -18.05 -9.94 -3.60
CA ASN A 489 -18.93 -9.27 -2.64
C ASN A 489 -18.11 -8.94 -1.39
N SER A 490 -17.83 -7.67 -1.14
CA SER A 490 -16.97 -7.23 -0.03
C SER A 490 -17.60 -7.40 1.36
N THR A 491 -18.92 -7.61 1.43
CA THR A 491 -19.62 -7.92 2.68
C THR A 491 -19.48 -9.39 3.08
N THR A 492 -19.44 -10.29 2.10
CA THR A 492 -19.36 -11.74 2.35
C THR A 492 -18.01 -12.35 1.95
N ASN A 493 -17.13 -11.56 1.33
CA ASN A 493 -15.86 -11.99 0.74
C ASN A 493 -16.01 -13.08 -0.35
N ALA A 494 -17.21 -13.26 -0.88
CA ALA A 494 -17.46 -14.26 -1.91
C ALA A 494 -16.95 -13.77 -3.27
N VAL A 495 -15.96 -14.46 -3.83
CA VAL A 495 -15.41 -14.20 -5.16
C VAL A 495 -16.17 -15.02 -6.20
N SER A 496 -16.80 -14.36 -7.18
CA SER A 496 -17.52 -15.01 -8.28
C SER A 496 -16.73 -14.97 -9.60
N THR A 497 -15.87 -13.98 -9.79
CA THR A 497 -14.94 -13.92 -10.92
C THR A 497 -13.56 -13.55 -10.39
N VAL A 498 -12.56 -14.31 -10.75
CA VAL A 498 -11.21 -14.21 -10.18
C VAL A 498 -10.42 -13.13 -10.91
N LEU A 499 -9.77 -12.27 -10.13
CA LEU A 499 -8.71 -11.37 -10.60
C LEU A 499 -7.48 -12.22 -10.97
N ASP A 500 -6.89 -11.98 -12.13
CA ASP A 500 -5.64 -12.61 -12.55
C ASP A 500 -4.65 -11.55 -13.05
N VAL A 501 -3.60 -11.32 -12.27
CA VAL A 501 -2.60 -10.28 -12.51
C VAL A 501 -1.20 -10.82 -12.78
N ILE A 502 -1.09 -12.12 -12.93
CA ILE A 502 0.16 -12.77 -13.35
C ILE A 502 0.02 -13.18 -14.82
N PRO A 503 0.71 -12.52 -15.74
CA PRO A 503 0.63 -12.88 -17.16
C PRO A 503 1.09 -14.32 -17.42
N SER A 504 0.60 -14.95 -18.48
CA SER A 504 1.06 -16.30 -18.89
C SER A 504 2.56 -16.34 -19.26
N SER A 505 3.15 -15.20 -19.55
CA SER A 505 4.58 -15.01 -19.77
C SER A 505 4.98 -13.60 -19.39
N ASN A 506 6.23 -13.41 -19.01
CA ASN A 506 6.76 -12.09 -18.64
C ASN A 506 6.56 -11.06 -19.77
N LEU A 507 6.00 -9.91 -19.44
CA LEU A 507 5.95 -8.77 -20.34
C LEU A 507 7.34 -8.14 -20.42
N ALA A 508 8.01 -8.34 -21.54
CA ALA A 508 9.40 -7.91 -21.71
C ALA A 508 9.59 -6.41 -21.51
N SER A 509 10.69 -6.02 -20.89
CA SER A 509 11.15 -4.65 -20.77
C SER A 509 12.55 -4.49 -21.36
N THR A 510 12.82 -3.30 -21.90
CA THR A 510 14.16 -2.88 -22.35
C THR A 510 14.95 -2.20 -21.22
N ILE A 511 14.30 -1.90 -20.09
CA ILE A 511 14.92 -1.31 -18.90
C ILE A 511 14.95 -2.39 -17.81
N THR A 512 16.09 -2.51 -17.16
CA THR A 512 16.26 -3.38 -15.99
C THR A 512 16.53 -2.51 -14.77
N ALA A 513 15.91 -2.81 -13.65
CA ALA A 513 16.17 -2.12 -12.40
C ALA A 513 17.67 -2.22 -12.04
N PRO A 514 18.30 -1.14 -11.56
CA PRO A 514 19.72 -1.13 -11.26
C PRO A 514 20.07 -2.06 -10.09
N ALA A 515 21.28 -2.62 -10.10
CA ALA A 515 21.82 -3.37 -8.97
C ALA A 515 22.48 -2.40 -7.98
N ASP A 516 21.69 -1.61 -7.28
CA ASP A 516 22.13 -0.53 -6.36
C ASP A 516 22.12 -0.92 -4.87
N GLY A 517 21.92 -2.22 -4.59
CA GLY A 517 21.80 -2.74 -3.23
C GLY A 517 20.35 -2.84 -2.73
N PHE A 518 19.39 -2.12 -3.33
CA PHE A 518 17.97 -2.25 -3.02
C PHE A 518 17.22 -2.99 -4.13
N PHE A 519 17.30 -2.53 -5.38
CA PHE A 519 16.56 -3.14 -6.47
C PHE A 519 17.09 -4.54 -6.82
N THR A 520 16.18 -5.46 -7.07
CA THR A 520 16.47 -6.74 -7.71
C THR A 520 16.37 -6.54 -9.23
N PRO A 521 17.40 -6.84 -10.01
CA PRO A 521 17.33 -6.76 -11.47
C PRO A 521 16.19 -7.60 -12.02
N ALA A 522 15.28 -6.98 -12.76
CA ALA A 522 14.12 -7.62 -13.38
C ALA A 522 13.84 -6.97 -14.74
N ALA A 523 13.95 -7.75 -15.81
CA ALA A 523 13.76 -7.30 -17.18
C ALA A 523 12.33 -7.58 -17.70
N TYR A 524 11.33 -7.40 -16.81
CA TYR A 524 9.92 -7.55 -17.12
C TYR A 524 9.12 -6.42 -16.49
N ARG A 525 7.85 -6.29 -16.87
CA ARG A 525 6.91 -5.30 -16.36
C ARG A 525 5.96 -5.92 -15.35
N GLY A 526 5.61 -5.17 -14.32
CA GLY A 526 4.71 -5.60 -13.26
C GLY A 526 5.40 -6.25 -12.07
N ALA A 527 4.61 -6.53 -11.03
CA ALA A 527 5.08 -6.99 -9.73
C ALA A 527 5.44 -8.48 -9.67
N PHE A 528 5.04 -9.26 -10.68
CA PHE A 528 5.14 -10.72 -10.65
C PHE A 528 5.98 -11.26 -11.81
N ASP A 529 6.89 -12.16 -11.50
CA ASP A 529 7.62 -12.95 -12.49
C ASP A 529 6.75 -14.15 -12.87
N ALA A 530 6.28 -14.19 -14.12
CA ALA A 530 5.43 -15.27 -14.63
C ALA A 530 6.10 -16.66 -14.60
N THR A 531 7.41 -16.71 -14.40
CA THR A 531 8.19 -17.97 -14.35
C THR A 531 8.41 -18.46 -12.92
N LYS A 532 7.95 -17.73 -11.91
CA LYS A 532 8.14 -18.03 -10.49
C LYS A 532 6.81 -18.10 -9.74
N PRO A 533 6.77 -18.80 -8.61
CA PRO A 533 5.66 -18.68 -7.68
C PRO A 533 5.43 -17.24 -7.25
N SER A 534 4.16 -16.91 -6.97
CA SER A 534 3.84 -15.60 -6.42
C SER A 534 4.51 -15.39 -5.06
N TRP A 535 5.18 -14.27 -4.88
CA TRP A 535 5.77 -13.89 -3.60
C TRP A 535 4.73 -13.61 -2.48
N LEU A 536 3.44 -13.57 -2.85
CA LEU A 536 2.32 -13.50 -1.89
C LEU A 536 1.96 -14.87 -1.31
N SER A 537 2.40 -15.96 -1.95
CA SER A 537 2.01 -17.30 -1.53
C SER A 537 2.47 -17.61 -0.11
N GLY A 538 1.56 -18.19 0.65
CA GLY A 538 1.82 -18.73 1.98
C GLY A 538 1.63 -17.78 3.15
N TRP A 539 1.78 -16.48 2.96
CA TRP A 539 1.72 -15.52 4.06
C TRP A 539 0.60 -14.48 3.91
N ALA A 540 0.30 -14.07 2.68
CA ALA A 540 -0.60 -12.96 2.43
C ALA A 540 -2.08 -13.39 2.50
N TYR A 541 -2.92 -12.55 3.10
CA TYR A 541 -4.37 -12.74 3.16
C TYR A 541 -5.01 -12.67 1.77
N ALA A 542 -4.37 -11.97 0.83
CA ALA A 542 -4.75 -11.96 -0.58
C ALA A 542 -4.93 -13.37 -1.16
N THR A 543 -4.09 -14.32 -0.74
CA THR A 543 -4.19 -15.72 -1.18
C THR A 543 -5.35 -16.47 -0.52
N VAL A 544 -5.72 -16.09 0.68
CA VAL A 544 -6.88 -16.66 1.41
C VAL A 544 -8.19 -16.21 0.77
N LEU A 545 -8.28 -14.94 0.41
CA LEU A 545 -9.46 -14.37 -0.28
C LEU A 545 -9.64 -14.88 -1.71
N LYS A 546 -8.66 -15.60 -2.24
CA LYS A 546 -8.70 -16.14 -3.61
C LYS A 546 -9.03 -15.06 -4.65
N THR A 547 -8.52 -13.88 -4.44
CA THR A 547 -8.79 -12.72 -5.31
C THR A 547 -8.18 -12.88 -6.70
N SER A 548 -7.20 -13.77 -6.84
CA SER A 548 -6.59 -14.12 -8.13
C SER A 548 -6.22 -15.60 -8.19
N ALA A 549 -6.39 -16.22 -9.36
CA ALA A 549 -5.96 -17.58 -9.61
C ALA A 549 -4.44 -17.73 -9.43
N GLY A 550 -3.66 -16.77 -9.94
CA GLY A 550 -2.21 -16.76 -9.80
C GLY A 550 -1.71 -16.41 -8.40
N LEU A 551 -2.57 -15.88 -7.53
CA LEU A 551 -2.25 -15.53 -6.14
C LEU A 551 -2.62 -16.66 -5.17
N GLN A 552 -3.35 -17.68 -5.63
CA GLN A 552 -3.73 -18.80 -4.78
C GLN A 552 -2.50 -19.65 -4.49
N SER A 553 -2.38 -20.08 -3.23
CA SER A 553 -1.41 -21.10 -2.88
C SER A 553 -1.72 -22.38 -3.66
N ASN A 554 -0.73 -23.00 -4.28
CA ASN A 554 -0.89 -24.32 -4.86
C ASN A 554 -1.21 -25.30 -3.73
N PRO A 555 -2.41 -25.93 -3.71
CA PRO A 555 -2.81 -26.78 -2.60
C PRO A 555 -1.96 -28.05 -2.49
N THR A 556 -1.13 -28.34 -3.47
CA THR A 556 -0.20 -29.46 -3.49
C THR A 556 1.23 -29.08 -3.12
N ASP A 557 1.54 -27.80 -3.09
CA ASP A 557 2.79 -27.24 -2.59
C ASP A 557 2.65 -26.96 -1.08
N ILE A 558 2.91 -27.97 -0.28
CA ILE A 558 2.63 -27.97 1.15
C ILE A 558 3.72 -27.25 1.94
N ASN A 559 4.93 -27.28 1.44
CA ASN A 559 6.07 -26.60 2.03
C ASN A 559 6.25 -25.18 1.50
N GLN A 560 5.48 -24.80 0.47
CA GLN A 560 5.44 -23.48 -0.15
C GLN A 560 6.80 -23.03 -0.74
N ASP A 561 7.57 -23.99 -1.27
CA ASP A 561 8.81 -23.69 -1.99
C ASP A 561 8.59 -23.44 -3.49
N GLY A 562 7.34 -23.44 -3.93
CA GLY A 562 6.91 -23.19 -5.30
C GLY A 562 6.94 -24.42 -6.21
N MET A 563 7.28 -25.58 -5.67
CA MET A 563 7.30 -26.85 -6.38
C MET A 563 6.39 -27.85 -5.70
N THR A 564 5.69 -28.66 -6.47
CA THR A 564 4.97 -29.83 -5.94
C THR A 564 5.87 -31.05 -6.08
N ASP A 565 6.55 -31.43 -5.01
CA ASP A 565 7.52 -32.54 -5.04
C ASP A 565 7.42 -33.46 -3.78
N MET A 566 8.42 -34.34 -3.62
CA MET A 566 8.47 -35.27 -2.51
C MET A 566 8.64 -34.60 -1.14
N LYS A 567 9.08 -33.33 -1.09
CA LYS A 567 9.19 -32.59 0.17
C LYS A 567 7.79 -32.25 0.67
N ASP A 568 6.88 -31.84 -0.20
CA ASP A 568 5.48 -31.60 0.14
C ASP A 568 4.82 -32.86 0.67
N PHE A 569 5.01 -33.97 -0.01
CA PHE A 569 4.48 -35.26 0.43
C PHE A 569 5.04 -35.66 1.82
N ASN A 570 6.31 -35.47 2.08
CA ASN A 570 6.92 -35.76 3.37
C ASN A 570 6.42 -34.83 4.47
N GLN A 571 6.17 -33.58 4.16
CA GLN A 571 5.59 -32.62 5.12
C GLN A 571 4.12 -32.95 5.42
N LEU A 572 3.35 -33.32 4.41
CA LEU A 572 1.99 -33.83 4.58
C LEU A 572 1.95 -35.06 5.48
N LEU A 573 2.85 -36.02 5.22
CA LEU A 573 2.95 -37.22 6.02
C LEU A 573 3.33 -36.93 7.48
N THR A 574 4.23 -35.97 7.70
CA THR A 574 4.64 -35.53 9.03
C THR A 574 3.48 -34.88 9.80
N ARG A 575 2.70 -34.03 9.13
CA ARG A 575 1.50 -33.41 9.72
C ARG A 575 0.42 -34.44 10.05
N PHE A 576 0.21 -35.40 9.14
CA PHE A 576 -0.74 -36.48 9.34
C PHE A 576 -0.36 -37.37 10.54
N ASN A 577 0.91 -37.73 10.70
CA ASN A 577 1.40 -38.52 11.81
C ASN A 577 1.33 -37.78 13.16
N LYS A 578 1.52 -36.45 13.17
CA LYS A 578 1.33 -35.63 14.37
C LYS A 578 -0.13 -35.45 14.78
N ALA A 579 -1.06 -35.50 13.84
CA ALA A 579 -2.49 -35.37 14.13
C ALA A 579 -3.11 -36.66 14.69
N ASN A 580 -2.43 -37.80 14.54
CA ASN A 580 -2.90 -39.12 14.99
C ASN A 580 -2.14 -39.66 16.22
N ASN A 581 -1.22 -38.90 16.79
CA ASN A 581 -0.58 -39.09 18.08
C ASN A 581 -1.01 -38.01 19.08
#